data_ad8a9b7242148276d67baed182feab1b
#
_entry.id   ad8a9b7242148276d67baed182feab1b
#
_cell.length_a   1.000
_cell.length_b   1.000
_cell.length_c   1.000
_cell.angle_alpha   90.00
_cell.angle_beta   90.00
_cell.angle_gamma   90.00
#
_symmetry.space_group_name_H-M   'P 1'
#
loop_
_entity.id
_entity.type
_entity.pdbx_description
1 polymer ?
#
loop_
_entity_poly.entity_id
_entity_poly.type
_entity_poly.pdbx_seq_one_letter_code
_entity_poly.pdbx_strand_id
1 'polypeptide(L)'
;MSSAVINGKLYAVGGYAKGFGNYDVNERYDPITNSWESLEPLTSPRNGHTSSILNNVMLVIGGENDFQTLAENEAYIPEEDTWYTLEPIPIQRQGLFSASFDDKIYVMGGGISSGASYSSLNHSYQNNTIPEFGVIVTAILVLGMISAIIVTKSRMNLNSNF
;
A
#
# COMPACT_ATOMS: atom_id res chain seq x y z
N MET A 1 4.53 -2.03 15.01
CA MET A 1 3.41 -2.65 14.29
C MET A 1 2.36 -1.59 14.02
N SER A 2 1.80 -1.57 12.85
CA SER A 2 0.60 -0.80 12.51
C SER A 2 -0.51 -1.73 12.02
N SER A 3 -1.74 -1.22 11.94
CA SER A 3 -2.88 -2.00 11.47
C SER A 3 -3.84 -1.13 10.66
N ALA A 4 -4.58 -1.78 9.75
CA ALA A 4 -5.58 -1.14 8.92
C ALA A 4 -6.73 -2.10 8.63
N VAL A 5 -7.89 -1.57 8.24
CA VAL A 5 -9.04 -2.38 7.83
C VAL A 5 -9.35 -2.08 6.36
N ILE A 6 -9.37 -3.12 5.53
CA ILE A 6 -9.73 -3.03 4.12
C ILE A 6 -10.78 -4.11 3.84
N ASN A 7 -11.90 -3.74 3.25
CA ASN A 7 -12.98 -4.65 2.87
C ASN A 7 -13.43 -5.60 4.00
N GLY A 8 -13.50 -5.07 5.24
CA GLY A 8 -13.93 -5.84 6.41
C GLY A 8 -12.90 -6.82 6.97
N LYS A 9 -11.68 -6.81 6.47
CA LYS A 9 -10.55 -7.61 6.98
C LYS A 9 -9.53 -6.72 7.67
N LEU A 10 -8.93 -7.22 8.75
CA LEU A 10 -7.89 -6.51 9.50
C LEU A 10 -6.51 -6.93 8.97
N TYR A 11 -5.67 -5.96 8.70
CA TYR A 11 -4.27 -6.15 8.35
C TYR A 11 -3.37 -5.72 9.49
N ALA A 12 -2.33 -6.51 9.77
CA ALA A 12 -1.31 -6.24 10.77
C ALA A 12 0.07 -6.28 10.10
N VAL A 13 0.84 -5.19 10.21
CA VAL A 13 2.05 -5.01 9.40
C VAL A 13 3.23 -4.62 10.28
N GLY A 14 4.38 -5.23 9.99
CA GLY A 14 5.67 -4.96 10.60
C GLY A 14 5.65 -5.16 12.11
N GLY A 15 6.51 -4.44 12.82
CA GLY A 15 6.54 -4.46 14.28
C GLY A 15 7.91 -4.79 14.85
N TYR A 16 7.97 -4.92 16.17
CA TYR A 16 9.20 -5.23 16.89
C TYR A 16 8.90 -6.19 18.06
N ALA A 17 9.79 -7.16 18.25
CA ALA A 17 9.79 -7.97 19.45
C ALA A 17 11.16 -7.96 20.11
N LYS A 18 11.16 -7.74 21.43
CA LYS A 18 12.40 -7.71 22.22
C LYS A 18 13.15 -9.04 22.11
N GLY A 19 14.40 -8.98 21.69
CA GLY A 19 15.28 -10.14 21.48
C GLY A 19 15.18 -10.79 20.09
N PHE A 20 14.24 -10.35 19.25
CA PHE A 20 14.06 -10.86 17.89
C PHE A 20 14.23 -9.77 16.82
N GLY A 21 14.12 -8.49 17.19
CA GLY A 21 14.30 -7.36 16.26
C GLY A 21 13.02 -6.92 15.58
N ASN A 22 13.18 -6.27 14.44
CA ASN A 22 12.11 -5.78 13.59
C ASN A 22 11.55 -6.87 12.69
N TYR A 23 10.26 -6.79 12.41
CA TYR A 23 9.54 -7.69 11.51
C TYR A 23 9.10 -6.96 10.23
N ASP A 24 9.04 -7.72 9.15
CA ASP A 24 8.48 -7.34 7.85
C ASP A 24 7.10 -7.97 7.58
N VAL A 25 6.54 -8.68 8.55
CA VAL A 25 5.29 -9.41 8.40
C VAL A 25 4.15 -8.54 7.86
N ASN A 26 3.30 -9.13 7.04
CA ASN A 26 2.02 -8.64 6.61
C ASN A 26 1.02 -9.77 6.77
N GLU A 27 0.10 -9.62 7.68
CA GLU A 27 -0.89 -10.65 8.02
C GLU A 27 -2.30 -10.07 7.92
N ARG A 28 -3.22 -10.87 7.41
CA ARG A 28 -4.63 -10.54 7.25
C ARG A 28 -5.52 -11.45 8.09
N TYR A 29 -6.34 -10.85 8.93
CA TYR A 29 -7.38 -11.55 9.68
C TYR A 29 -8.74 -11.41 8.98
N ASP A 30 -9.39 -12.54 8.78
CA ASP A 30 -10.77 -12.60 8.29
C ASP A 30 -11.71 -12.93 9.47
N PRO A 31 -12.58 -12.01 9.89
CA PRO A 31 -13.50 -12.23 11.00
C PRO A 31 -14.62 -13.26 10.68
N ILE A 32 -14.88 -13.53 9.39
CA ILE A 32 -15.91 -14.50 8.98
C ILE A 32 -15.40 -15.93 9.22
N THR A 33 -14.16 -16.19 8.82
CA THR A 33 -13.52 -17.50 8.98
C THR A 33 -12.77 -17.66 10.30
N ASN A 34 -12.61 -16.55 11.04
CA ASN A 34 -11.83 -16.48 12.28
C ASN A 34 -10.40 -17.01 12.09
N SER A 35 -9.73 -16.59 11.02
CA SER A 35 -8.39 -17.06 10.68
C SER A 35 -7.48 -15.94 10.23
N TRP A 36 -6.16 -16.16 10.45
CA TRP A 36 -5.10 -15.31 9.94
C TRP A 36 -4.46 -15.95 8.70
N GLU A 37 -4.02 -15.13 7.79
CA GLU A 37 -3.31 -15.50 6.58
C GLU A 37 -2.07 -14.60 6.45
N SER A 38 -0.92 -15.22 6.13
CA SER A 38 0.31 -14.48 5.80
C SER A 38 0.27 -14.05 4.35
N LEU A 39 0.67 -12.81 4.11
CA LEU A 39 0.67 -12.14 2.82
C LEU A 39 2.10 -11.72 2.47
N GLU A 40 2.30 -11.15 1.26
CA GLU A 40 3.59 -10.61 0.85
C GLU A 40 4.13 -9.64 1.90
N PRO A 41 5.35 -9.89 2.45
CA PRO A 41 5.91 -9.07 3.51
C PRO A 41 6.34 -7.69 3.01
N LEU A 42 6.54 -6.74 3.94
CA LEU A 42 7.20 -5.46 3.67
C LEU A 42 8.57 -5.67 3.02
N THR A 43 8.99 -4.74 2.19
CA THR A 43 10.32 -4.78 1.54
C THR A 43 11.48 -4.71 2.53
N SER A 44 11.25 -4.16 3.72
CA SER A 44 12.22 -4.14 4.82
C SER A 44 11.55 -4.20 6.19
N PRO A 45 12.12 -4.99 7.14
CA PRO A 45 11.64 -5.05 8.51
C PRO A 45 11.67 -3.68 9.19
N ARG A 46 10.56 -3.30 9.86
CA ARG A 46 10.47 -2.01 10.55
C ARG A 46 9.42 -1.99 11.65
N ASN A 47 9.60 -1.05 12.59
CA ASN A 47 8.62 -0.70 13.59
C ASN A 47 8.41 0.83 13.65
N GLY A 48 7.50 1.32 14.51
CA GLY A 48 7.26 2.75 14.66
C GLY A 48 6.71 3.45 13.40
N HIS A 49 6.39 2.70 12.34
CA HIS A 49 5.69 3.19 11.15
C HIS A 49 4.21 3.40 11.44
N THR A 50 3.51 4.09 10.55
CA THR A 50 2.05 4.21 10.52
C THR A 50 1.47 3.59 9.27
N SER A 51 0.18 3.24 9.31
CA SER A 51 -0.56 2.81 8.13
C SER A 51 -1.87 3.58 7.99
N SER A 52 -2.24 3.90 6.75
CA SER A 52 -3.53 4.51 6.38
C SER A 52 -4.03 3.92 5.09
N ILE A 53 -5.36 3.96 4.91
CA ILE A 53 -6.01 3.44 3.72
C ILE A 53 -6.46 4.60 2.84
N LEU A 54 -6.17 4.48 1.55
CA LEU A 54 -6.69 5.36 0.53
C LEU A 54 -7.08 4.52 -0.71
N ASN A 55 -8.34 4.58 -1.12
CA ASN A 55 -8.86 3.84 -2.29
C ASN A 55 -8.56 2.32 -2.26
N ASN A 56 -8.78 1.68 -1.11
CA ASN A 56 -8.48 0.26 -0.86
C ASN A 56 -6.98 -0.13 -0.92
N VAL A 57 -6.10 0.85 -1.03
CA VAL A 57 -4.65 0.66 -0.94
C VAL A 57 -4.19 1.00 0.46
N MET A 58 -3.37 0.16 1.08
CA MET A 58 -2.74 0.44 2.36
C MET A 58 -1.38 1.12 2.14
N LEU A 59 -1.22 2.33 2.67
CA LEU A 59 0.08 3.00 2.71
C LEU A 59 0.74 2.73 4.06
N VAL A 60 2.00 2.30 4.02
CA VAL A 60 2.87 2.13 5.20
C VAL A 60 4.01 3.13 5.10
N ILE A 61 4.10 4.01 6.10
CA ILE A 61 4.89 5.24 6.00
C ILE A 61 5.86 5.36 7.17
N GLY A 62 7.13 5.61 6.85
CA GLY A 62 8.19 5.86 7.81
C GLY A 62 8.51 4.67 8.73
N GLY A 63 8.84 4.98 9.98
CA GLY A 63 9.24 4.00 10.97
C GLY A 63 10.72 4.05 11.29
N GLU A 64 11.20 2.97 11.89
CA GLU A 64 12.61 2.74 12.14
C GLU A 64 12.97 1.28 11.97
N ASN A 65 14.22 1.01 11.66
CA ASN A 65 14.84 -0.31 11.74
C ASN A 65 15.97 -0.30 12.79
N ASP A 66 16.79 -1.35 12.81
CA ASP A 66 17.87 -1.47 13.80
C ASP A 66 19.00 -0.43 13.61
N PHE A 67 18.99 0.32 12.51
CA PHE A 67 20.07 1.22 12.11
C PHE A 67 19.65 2.69 12.11
N GLN A 68 18.41 2.99 11.72
CA GLN A 68 17.97 4.37 11.48
C GLN A 68 16.46 4.54 11.46
N THR A 69 16.02 5.79 11.56
CA THR A 69 14.65 6.19 11.18
C THR A 69 14.50 6.19 9.66
N LEU A 70 13.30 5.92 9.20
CA LEU A 70 12.99 5.66 7.80
C LEU A 70 12.11 6.78 7.22
N ALA A 71 12.33 7.05 5.93
CA ALA A 71 11.50 7.91 5.10
C ALA A 71 10.62 7.12 4.13
N GLU A 72 10.84 5.82 4.04
CA GLU A 72 10.17 4.94 3.08
C GLU A 72 8.66 5.02 3.19
N ASN A 73 8.03 5.06 2.03
CA ASN A 73 6.60 5.07 1.84
C ASN A 73 6.25 3.97 0.85
N GLU A 74 5.44 3.01 1.28
CA GLU A 74 5.10 1.84 0.51
C GLU A 74 3.58 1.68 0.43
N ALA A 75 3.09 1.31 -0.75
CA ALA A 75 1.69 1.01 -1.01
C ALA A 75 1.50 -0.49 -1.20
N TYR A 76 0.61 -1.08 -0.44
CA TYR A 76 0.17 -2.45 -0.58
C TYR A 76 -1.17 -2.54 -1.29
N ILE A 77 -1.24 -3.35 -2.33
CA ILE A 77 -2.46 -3.61 -3.09
C ILE A 77 -2.96 -5.01 -2.74
N PRO A 78 -4.05 -5.12 -1.95
CA PRO A 78 -4.53 -6.42 -1.48
C PRO A 78 -4.97 -7.39 -2.58
N GLU A 79 -5.46 -6.89 -3.70
CA GLU A 79 -5.93 -7.68 -4.84
C GLU A 79 -4.78 -8.35 -5.60
N GLU A 80 -3.57 -7.80 -5.50
CA GLU A 80 -2.36 -8.27 -6.17
C GLU A 80 -1.40 -8.97 -5.21
N ASP A 81 -1.63 -8.84 -3.89
CA ASP A 81 -0.70 -9.24 -2.82
C ASP A 81 0.71 -8.70 -3.08
N THR A 82 0.83 -7.40 -3.36
CA THR A 82 2.08 -6.79 -3.82
C THR A 82 2.31 -5.41 -3.23
N TRP A 83 3.58 -5.11 -2.91
CA TRP A 83 4.05 -3.80 -2.45
C TRP A 83 4.67 -2.98 -3.57
N TYR A 84 4.39 -1.68 -3.56
CA TYR A 84 4.96 -0.68 -4.47
C TYR A 84 5.63 0.42 -3.66
N THR A 85 6.89 0.72 -4.00
CA THR A 85 7.60 1.85 -3.40
C THR A 85 7.06 3.15 -3.97
N LEU A 86 6.72 4.08 -3.06
CA LEU A 86 6.28 5.43 -3.39
C LEU A 86 7.36 6.45 -3.08
N GLU A 87 7.13 7.70 -3.48
CA GLU A 87 7.99 8.82 -3.08
C GLU A 87 8.10 8.88 -1.55
N PRO A 88 9.32 8.90 -0.99
CA PRO A 88 9.53 8.93 0.45
C PRO A 88 9.00 10.21 1.09
N ILE A 89 8.72 10.17 2.38
CA ILE A 89 8.43 11.40 3.13
C ILE A 89 9.65 12.32 3.17
N PRO A 90 9.47 13.66 3.13
CA PRO A 90 10.60 14.60 3.05
C PRO A 90 11.59 14.50 4.21
N ILE A 91 11.13 14.04 5.37
CA ILE A 91 11.95 13.89 6.58
C ILE A 91 11.65 12.54 7.20
N GLN A 92 12.64 11.70 7.32
CA GLN A 92 12.56 10.39 7.98
C GLN A 92 12.07 10.51 9.42
N ARG A 93 11.14 9.64 9.83
CA ARG A 93 10.53 9.69 11.18
C ARG A 93 10.00 8.33 11.62
N GLN A 94 10.01 8.11 12.92
CA GLN A 94 9.35 6.98 13.60
C GLN A 94 8.34 7.47 14.64
N GLY A 95 7.44 6.61 15.10
CA GLY A 95 6.41 6.98 16.08
C GLY A 95 5.43 8.03 15.56
N LEU A 96 5.17 8.04 14.27
CA LEU A 96 4.29 8.96 13.58
C LEU A 96 2.85 8.41 13.53
N PHE A 97 1.92 9.30 13.22
CA PHE A 97 0.52 8.97 12.99
C PHE A 97 0.10 9.36 11.58
N SER A 98 -0.90 8.65 11.04
CA SER A 98 -1.52 9.05 9.79
C SER A 98 -3.03 8.86 9.83
N ALA A 99 -3.71 9.64 9.00
CA ALA A 99 -5.14 9.53 8.77
C ALA A 99 -5.47 9.90 7.32
N SER A 100 -6.46 9.21 6.77
CA SER A 100 -7.01 9.55 5.45
C SER A 100 -8.16 10.54 5.60
N PHE A 101 -8.17 11.58 4.80
CA PHE A 101 -9.24 12.55 4.73
C PHE A 101 -9.24 13.22 3.34
N ASP A 102 -10.41 13.28 2.69
CA ASP A 102 -10.63 13.97 1.42
C ASP A 102 -9.58 13.64 0.34
N ASP A 103 -9.48 12.36 -0.01
CA ASP A 103 -8.53 11.80 -1.00
C ASP A 103 -7.04 12.10 -0.71
N LYS A 104 -6.70 12.35 0.55
CA LYS A 104 -5.34 12.60 1.03
C LYS A 104 -5.02 11.76 2.25
N ILE A 105 -3.74 11.49 2.43
CA ILE A 105 -3.21 10.96 3.69
C ILE A 105 -2.41 12.08 4.36
N TYR A 106 -2.75 12.35 5.61
CA TYR A 106 -2.04 13.28 6.48
C TYR A 106 -1.12 12.50 7.39
N VAL A 107 0.15 12.87 7.43
CA VAL A 107 1.18 12.26 8.27
C VAL A 107 1.65 13.28 9.30
N MET A 108 1.51 12.95 10.57
CA MET A 108 1.66 13.89 11.68
C MET A 108 2.66 13.38 12.71
N GLY A 109 3.45 14.30 13.26
CA GLY A 109 4.34 14.05 14.40
C GLY A 109 5.49 13.08 14.12
N GLY A 110 5.83 12.30 15.12
CA GLY A 110 6.96 11.36 15.10
C GLY A 110 8.30 12.03 15.39
N GLY A 111 9.34 11.22 15.49
CA GLY A 111 10.69 11.67 15.79
C GLY A 111 11.69 11.35 14.69
N ILE A 112 12.69 12.20 14.54
CA ILE A 112 13.75 12.09 13.51
C ILE A 112 14.91 11.19 13.91
N SER A 113 14.93 10.71 15.14
CA SER A 113 15.95 9.80 15.65
C SER A 113 15.31 8.62 16.37
N SER A 114 16.01 7.50 16.38
CA SER A 114 15.58 6.28 17.05
C SER A 114 15.40 6.50 18.56
N GLY A 115 14.39 5.90 19.15
CA GLY A 115 14.11 5.85 20.59
C GLY A 115 13.20 6.94 21.10
N ALA A 116 13.60 8.14 21.32
CA ALA A 116 12.80 9.16 21.98
C ALA A 116 12.90 10.50 21.27
N SER A 117 12.11 10.68 20.25
CA SER A 117 12.04 11.96 19.57
C SER A 117 10.62 12.35 19.22
N TYR A 118 10.39 13.64 19.14
CA TYR A 118 9.10 14.21 18.80
C TYR A 118 9.29 15.37 17.82
N SER A 119 8.28 15.59 16.99
CA SER A 119 8.25 16.75 16.10
C SER A 119 6.83 17.24 15.89
N SER A 120 6.70 18.50 15.51
CA SER A 120 5.44 19.11 15.11
C SER A 120 5.22 19.05 13.57
N LEU A 121 6.01 18.27 12.87
CA LEU A 121 5.96 18.17 11.41
C LEU A 121 4.68 17.52 10.94
N ASN A 122 4.05 18.14 9.95
CA ASN A 122 2.86 17.61 9.29
C ASN A 122 3.08 17.63 7.77
N HIS A 123 2.71 16.56 7.09
CA HIS A 123 2.75 16.44 5.64
C HIS A 123 1.45 15.84 5.14
N SER A 124 1.06 16.17 3.93
CA SER A 124 -0.07 15.54 3.25
C SER A 124 0.37 14.93 1.92
N TYR A 125 -0.18 13.77 1.61
CA TYR A 125 -0.02 13.09 0.32
C TYR A 125 -1.36 13.11 -0.40
N GLN A 126 -1.33 13.51 -1.67
CA GLN A 126 -2.48 13.39 -2.56
C GLN A 126 -2.39 12.09 -3.37
N ASN A 127 -3.54 11.63 -3.81
CA ASN A 127 -3.70 10.38 -4.58
C ASN A 127 -2.94 10.35 -5.92
N ASN A 128 -2.40 11.47 -6.41
CA ASN A 128 -1.72 11.56 -7.71
C ASN A 128 -0.45 10.69 -7.82
N THR A 129 0.02 10.11 -6.70
CA THR A 129 1.21 9.24 -6.65
C THR A 129 0.86 7.76 -6.46
N ILE A 130 -0.39 7.43 -6.14
CA ILE A 130 -0.86 6.04 -6.08
C ILE A 130 -1.35 5.70 -7.48
N PRO A 131 -0.82 4.66 -8.13
CA PRO A 131 -1.30 4.24 -9.44
C PRO A 131 -2.82 4.02 -9.40
N GLU A 132 -3.58 4.68 -10.26
CA GLU A 132 -5.00 4.40 -10.46
C GLU A 132 -5.13 3.04 -11.17
N PHE A 133 -5.01 1.95 -10.44
CA PHE A 133 -5.11 0.59 -11.00
C PHE A 133 -6.47 0.33 -11.67
N GLY A 134 -7.53 1.03 -11.26
CA GLY A 134 -8.83 0.98 -11.93
C GLY A 134 -8.81 1.42 -13.40
N VAL A 135 -7.95 2.39 -13.75
CA VAL A 135 -7.85 2.91 -15.12
C VAL A 135 -7.05 1.95 -16.01
N ILE A 136 -6.01 1.31 -15.48
CA ILE A 136 -5.20 0.36 -16.25
C ILE A 136 -6.00 -0.90 -16.58
N VAL A 137 -6.75 -1.45 -15.61
CA VAL A 137 -7.62 -2.62 -15.84
C VAL A 137 -8.71 -2.28 -16.86
N THR A 138 -9.32 -1.09 -16.78
CA THR A 138 -10.31 -0.65 -17.77
C THR A 138 -9.68 -0.43 -19.15
N ALA A 139 -8.46 0.12 -19.23
CA ALA A 139 -7.76 0.31 -20.49
C ALA A 139 -7.37 -1.03 -21.15
N ILE A 140 -6.92 -2.01 -20.37
CA ILE A 140 -6.62 -3.36 -20.86
C ILE A 140 -7.90 -4.08 -21.32
N LEU A 141 -9.01 -3.96 -20.59
CA LEU A 141 -10.29 -4.53 -21.01
C LEU A 141 -10.84 -3.87 -22.28
N VAL A 142 -10.72 -2.53 -22.40
CA VAL A 142 -11.14 -1.81 -23.61
C VAL A 142 -10.27 -2.18 -24.80
N LEU A 143 -8.96 -2.28 -24.64
CA LEU A 143 -8.04 -2.73 -25.69
C LEU A 143 -8.30 -4.19 -26.08
N GLY A 144 -8.57 -5.06 -25.12
CA GLY A 144 -8.98 -6.46 -25.34
C GLY A 144 -10.27 -6.57 -26.13
N MET A 145 -11.29 -5.77 -25.81
CA MET A 145 -12.57 -5.72 -26.56
C MET A 145 -12.39 -5.17 -27.99
N ILE A 146 -11.57 -4.13 -28.16
CA ILE A 146 -11.27 -3.57 -29.48
C ILE A 146 -10.57 -4.62 -30.34
N SER A 147 -9.61 -5.36 -29.79
CA SER A 147 -8.94 -6.45 -30.50
C SER A 147 -9.90 -7.57 -30.91
N ALA A 148 -10.84 -7.94 -30.03
CA ALA A 148 -11.87 -8.94 -30.32
C ALA A 148 -12.84 -8.47 -31.44
N ILE A 149 -13.22 -7.19 -31.43
CA ILE A 149 -14.08 -6.60 -32.46
C ILE A 149 -13.37 -6.56 -33.82
N ILE A 150 -12.09 -6.25 -33.85
CA ILE A 150 -11.30 -6.25 -35.10
C ILE A 150 -11.17 -7.65 -35.67
N VAL A 151 -10.93 -8.67 -34.83
CA VAL A 151 -10.83 -10.07 -35.28
C VAL A 151 -12.17 -10.59 -35.81
N THR A 152 -13.29 -10.26 -35.18
CA THR A 152 -14.63 -10.67 -35.66
C THR A 152 -15.03 -9.96 -36.94
N LYS A 153 -14.71 -8.67 -37.12
CA LYS A 153 -14.95 -7.94 -38.37
C LYS A 153 -14.10 -8.47 -39.53
N SER A 154 -12.85 -8.85 -39.29
CA SER A 154 -11.97 -9.46 -40.27
C SER A 154 -12.49 -10.82 -40.76
N ARG A 155 -13.05 -11.64 -39.85
CA ARG A 155 -13.66 -12.94 -40.22
C ARG A 155 -14.98 -12.80 -41.01
N MET A 156 -15.79 -11.77 -40.72
CA MET A 156 -17.03 -11.52 -41.48
C MET A 156 -16.75 -11.01 -42.90
N ASN A 157 -15.68 -10.27 -43.14
CA ASN A 157 -15.32 -9.83 -44.51
C ASN A 157 -14.72 -10.93 -45.42
N LEU A 158 -14.27 -12.03 -44.83
CA LEU A 158 -13.77 -13.19 -45.57
C LEU A 158 -14.87 -14.12 -46.07
N ASN A 159 -16.10 -14.04 -45.51
CA ASN A 159 -17.23 -14.88 -45.89
C ASN A 159 -18.22 -14.18 -46.86
N SER A 160 -17.93 -12.97 -47.32
CA SER A 160 -18.79 -12.21 -48.29
C SER A 160 -18.33 -12.23 -49.75
N ASN A 161 -17.29 -13.02 -50.06
CA ASN A 161 -16.77 -13.17 -51.42
C ASN A 161 -16.91 -14.62 -51.93
N PHE A 162 -18.13 -15.17 -51.85
CA PHE A 162 -18.54 -16.33 -52.68
C PHE A 162 -19.97 -16.13 -53.18
#